data_5f3a1901af4ee3e119ab70d4ee3a9d0f
#
_entry.id   5f3a1901af4ee3e119ab70d4ee3a9d0f
#
_cell.length_a   1.000
_cell.length_b   1.000
_cell.length_c   1.000
_cell.angle_alpha   90.00
_cell.angle_beta   90.00
_cell.angle_gamma   90.00
#
_symmetry.space_group_name_H-M   'P 1'
#
loop_
_entity.id
_entity.type
_entity.pdbx_description
1 polymer ?
#
loop_
_entity_poly.entity_id
_entity_poly.type
_entity_poly.pdbx_seq_one_letter_code
_entity_poly.pdbx_strand_id
1 'polypeptide(L)'
;LSDALIEDTGSMYVGNDPSSTTDGANYNLAVGTTALDAITTGFSNTAVGYDALTDNTDGNRNTAIGTYALKDNTTGIVNVAVGSASLDKNTTGNSNTAVGHSSAYSLTSGSSNVSMGWKSAFTVETGNNNVIIGSESNPSTDGGSTNQIVIGQGTTGKGDNMVTIGNGDITNWTA
;
A
#
# COMPACT_ATOMS: atom_id res chain seq x y z
N LEU A 1 9.07 -23.77 17.28
CA LEU A 1 8.44 -23.26 16.06
C LEU A 1 9.18 -23.88 14.87
N SER A 2 8.65 -24.94 14.29
CA SER A 2 9.26 -25.64 13.15
C SER A 2 9.15 -24.81 11.84
N ASP A 3 8.34 -23.75 11.86
CA ASP A 3 7.97 -22.96 10.70
C ASP A 3 8.51 -21.52 10.79
N ALA A 4 9.54 -21.29 11.59
CA ALA A 4 10.25 -20.02 11.65
C ALA A 4 11.68 -20.19 11.12
N LEU A 5 11.98 -19.56 10.00
CA LEU A 5 13.34 -19.46 9.46
C LEU A 5 13.94 -18.13 9.86
N ILE A 6 15.16 -18.17 10.41
CA ILE A 6 16.00 -16.99 10.64
C ILE A 6 17.24 -17.18 9.80
N GLU A 7 17.44 -16.32 8.82
CA GLU A 7 18.59 -16.39 7.91
C GLU A 7 19.75 -15.53 8.40
N ASP A 8 20.97 -15.89 8.00
CA ASP A 8 22.21 -15.12 8.28
C ASP A 8 22.15 -13.69 7.70
N THR A 9 21.23 -13.44 6.78
CA THR A 9 20.94 -12.13 6.19
C THR A 9 20.22 -11.15 7.12
N GLY A 10 19.85 -11.58 8.35
CA GLY A 10 19.04 -10.80 9.28
C GLY A 10 17.54 -10.78 8.94
N SER A 11 17.08 -11.65 8.07
CA SER A 11 15.67 -11.82 7.73
C SER A 11 15.01 -12.87 8.62
N MET A 12 13.71 -12.69 8.90
CA MET A 12 12.89 -13.66 9.65
C MET A 12 11.59 -13.96 8.89
N TYR A 13 11.35 -15.24 8.65
CA TYR A 13 10.14 -15.76 7.99
C TYR A 13 9.40 -16.71 8.94
N VAL A 14 8.11 -16.49 9.14
CA VAL A 14 7.24 -17.31 9.98
C VAL A 14 6.00 -17.72 9.19
N GLY A 15 5.84 -19.01 8.93
CA GLY A 15 4.72 -19.55 8.16
C GLY A 15 4.93 -19.59 6.65
N ASN A 16 6.07 -19.15 6.18
CA ASN A 16 6.54 -19.27 4.80
C ASN A 16 8.06 -19.44 4.75
N ASP A 17 8.56 -20.12 3.76
CA ASP A 17 10.00 -20.31 3.54
C ASP A 17 10.36 -19.97 2.08
N PRO A 18 10.74 -18.73 1.76
CA PRO A 18 11.18 -18.36 0.43
C PRO A 18 12.63 -18.74 0.14
N SER A 19 13.24 -19.62 0.95
CA SER A 19 14.68 -19.94 0.96
C SER A 19 15.31 -20.33 -0.39
N SER A 20 14.49 -20.71 -1.37
CA SER A 20 14.97 -20.99 -2.73
C SER A 20 15.13 -19.75 -3.62
N THR A 21 14.72 -18.58 -3.15
CA THR A 21 14.66 -17.33 -3.95
C THR A 21 15.39 -16.14 -3.31
N THR A 22 15.89 -16.26 -2.09
CA THR A 22 16.36 -15.14 -1.24
C THR A 22 17.80 -14.66 -1.48
N ASP A 23 18.39 -14.88 -2.64
CA ASP A 23 19.75 -14.40 -2.96
C ASP A 23 19.85 -12.85 -2.86
N GLY A 24 20.27 -12.36 -1.70
CA GLY A 24 20.42 -10.92 -1.44
C GLY A 24 19.23 -10.24 -0.73
N ALA A 25 18.18 -10.96 -0.41
CA ALA A 25 17.04 -10.45 0.35
C ALA A 25 17.37 -10.31 1.85
N ASN A 26 17.81 -9.11 2.26
CA ASN A 26 18.29 -8.87 3.62
C ASN A 26 17.27 -8.09 4.47
N TYR A 27 17.28 -8.33 5.79
CA TYR A 27 16.52 -7.54 6.77
C TYR A 27 14.99 -7.55 6.54
N ASN A 28 14.45 -8.64 6.03
CA ASN A 28 13.01 -8.81 5.83
C ASN A 28 12.36 -9.46 7.05
N LEU A 29 11.13 -9.03 7.37
CA LEU A 29 10.26 -9.70 8.34
C LEU A 29 9.00 -10.16 7.62
N ALA A 30 8.75 -11.46 7.57
CA ALA A 30 7.52 -12.03 7.06
C ALA A 30 6.83 -12.89 8.13
N VAL A 31 5.55 -12.62 8.36
CA VAL A 31 4.71 -13.41 9.27
C VAL A 31 3.38 -13.70 8.59
N GLY A 32 3.17 -14.93 8.17
CA GLY A 32 1.95 -15.38 7.52
C GLY A 32 2.23 -16.32 6.34
N THR A 33 1.23 -17.12 5.99
CA THR A 33 1.31 -18.01 4.82
C THR A 33 1.48 -17.16 3.57
N THR A 34 2.46 -17.48 2.73
CA THR A 34 2.80 -16.80 1.47
C THR A 34 3.20 -15.30 1.62
N ALA A 35 3.46 -14.81 2.84
CA ALA A 35 4.03 -13.49 3.02
C ALA A 35 5.46 -13.43 2.46
N LEU A 36 5.76 -12.49 1.53
CA LEU A 36 7.05 -12.37 0.82
C LEU A 36 7.50 -13.64 0.07
N ASP A 37 6.57 -14.41 -0.49
CA ASP A 37 6.87 -15.70 -1.12
C ASP A 37 7.77 -15.58 -2.36
N ALA A 38 7.60 -14.54 -3.18
CA ALA A 38 8.36 -14.32 -4.41
C ALA A 38 9.65 -13.49 -4.22
N ILE A 39 10.06 -13.20 -2.98
CA ILE A 39 11.20 -12.30 -2.72
C ILE A 39 12.51 -12.85 -3.30
N THR A 40 13.26 -12.02 -4.03
CA THR A 40 14.56 -12.37 -4.62
C THR A 40 15.67 -11.49 -4.07
N THR A 41 15.68 -10.20 -4.39
CA THR A 41 16.70 -9.24 -3.96
C THR A 41 16.15 -8.11 -3.09
N GLY A 42 14.82 -8.05 -2.90
CA GLY A 42 14.17 -7.03 -2.08
C GLY A 42 14.61 -7.07 -0.62
N PHE A 43 14.88 -5.91 -0.02
CA PHE A 43 15.40 -5.82 1.35
C PHE A 43 14.62 -4.83 2.23
N SER A 44 14.72 -5.03 3.56
CA SER A 44 14.09 -4.17 4.56
C SER A 44 12.55 -4.07 4.42
N ASN A 45 11.90 -5.15 4.04
CA ASN A 45 10.45 -5.22 3.96
C ASN A 45 9.86 -5.82 5.25
N THR A 46 8.68 -5.36 5.64
CA THR A 46 7.87 -5.95 6.70
C THR A 46 6.54 -6.40 6.12
N ALA A 47 6.26 -7.69 6.15
CA ALA A 47 5.02 -8.31 5.67
C ALA A 47 4.36 -9.12 6.79
N VAL A 48 3.19 -8.71 7.22
CA VAL A 48 2.42 -9.41 8.27
C VAL A 48 1.00 -9.65 7.78
N GLY A 49 0.67 -10.89 7.48
CA GLY A 49 -0.65 -11.30 7.00
C GLY A 49 -0.57 -12.33 5.88
N TYR A 50 -1.68 -12.99 5.61
CA TYR A 50 -1.83 -13.91 4.49
C TYR A 50 -1.63 -13.14 3.16
N ASP A 51 -0.78 -13.62 2.27
CA ASP A 51 -0.43 -13.01 0.98
C ASP A 51 0.06 -11.54 1.08
N ALA A 52 0.58 -11.09 2.22
CA ALA A 52 1.18 -9.76 2.31
C ALA A 52 2.50 -9.72 1.52
N LEU A 53 2.64 -8.77 0.56
CA LEU A 53 3.81 -8.65 -0.34
C LEU A 53 4.16 -9.95 -1.08
N THR A 54 3.17 -10.78 -1.40
CA THR A 54 3.41 -12.10 -2.02
C THR A 54 4.21 -12.03 -3.31
N ASP A 55 3.90 -11.11 -4.22
CA ASP A 55 4.54 -11.00 -5.53
C ASP A 55 5.80 -10.10 -5.53
N ASN A 56 6.25 -9.63 -4.34
CA ASN A 56 7.39 -8.72 -4.25
C ASN A 56 8.71 -9.42 -4.58
N THR A 57 9.34 -9.04 -5.67
CA THR A 57 10.64 -9.58 -6.09
C THR A 57 11.80 -8.70 -5.63
N ASP A 58 11.85 -7.45 -6.06
CA ASP A 58 12.97 -6.53 -5.85
C ASP A 58 12.57 -5.25 -5.10
N GLY A 59 11.29 -5.13 -4.71
CA GLY A 59 10.78 -3.98 -3.95
C GLY A 59 11.41 -3.89 -2.56
N ASN A 60 11.75 -2.67 -2.12
CA ASN A 60 12.51 -2.45 -0.90
C ASN A 60 11.79 -1.50 0.07
N ARG A 61 12.02 -1.67 1.37
CA ARG A 61 11.52 -0.77 2.42
C ARG A 61 10.00 -0.62 2.41
N ASN A 62 9.28 -1.67 2.06
CA ASN A 62 7.83 -1.69 2.11
C ASN A 62 7.35 -2.22 3.47
N THR A 63 6.25 -1.67 3.96
CA THR A 63 5.54 -2.16 5.14
C THR A 63 4.13 -2.57 4.74
N ALA A 64 3.82 -3.85 4.83
CA ALA A 64 2.52 -4.43 4.52
C ALA A 64 1.98 -5.18 5.74
N ILE A 65 0.90 -4.67 6.33
CA ILE A 65 0.25 -5.27 7.50
C ILE A 65 -1.23 -5.49 7.20
N GLY A 66 -1.61 -6.73 6.99
CA GLY A 66 -2.98 -7.15 6.66
C GLY A 66 -3.01 -8.19 5.53
N THR A 67 -4.09 -8.95 5.47
CA THR A 67 -4.36 -9.90 4.38
C THR A 67 -4.37 -9.16 3.04
N TYR A 68 -3.59 -9.61 2.06
CA TYR A 68 -3.44 -9.01 0.72
C TYR A 68 -2.87 -7.58 0.72
N ALA A 69 -2.27 -7.10 1.81
CA ALA A 69 -1.61 -5.79 1.80
C ALA A 69 -0.41 -5.81 0.85
N LEU A 70 -0.36 -4.86 -0.13
CA LEU A 70 0.68 -4.79 -1.19
C LEU A 70 0.88 -6.12 -1.94
N LYS A 71 -0.18 -6.89 -2.13
CA LYS A 71 -0.08 -8.25 -2.68
C LYS A 71 0.63 -8.29 -4.02
N ASP A 72 0.20 -7.50 -5.00
CA ASP A 72 0.71 -7.52 -6.37
C ASP A 72 1.99 -6.65 -6.55
N ASN A 73 2.59 -6.12 -5.47
CA ASN A 73 3.81 -5.31 -5.58
C ASN A 73 4.97 -6.16 -6.11
N THR A 74 5.65 -5.69 -7.15
CA THR A 74 6.80 -6.38 -7.71
C THR A 74 8.11 -5.64 -7.41
N THR A 75 8.21 -4.39 -7.80
CA THR A 75 9.42 -3.55 -7.67
C THR A 75 9.19 -2.22 -6.96
N GLY A 76 7.94 -1.92 -6.57
CA GLY A 76 7.60 -0.69 -5.84
C GLY A 76 8.34 -0.59 -4.51
N ILE A 77 8.80 0.61 -4.16
CA ILE A 77 9.63 0.85 -2.97
C ILE A 77 9.02 1.88 -2.02
N VAL A 78 9.36 1.76 -0.72
CA VAL A 78 9.02 2.75 0.32
C VAL A 78 7.50 2.92 0.47
N ASN A 79 6.72 1.88 0.26
CA ASN A 79 5.27 1.92 0.44
C ASN A 79 4.88 1.45 1.84
N VAL A 80 3.83 2.06 2.39
CA VAL A 80 3.20 1.65 3.66
C VAL A 80 1.75 1.28 3.40
N ALA A 81 1.39 0.03 3.64
CA ALA A 81 0.04 -0.51 3.52
C ALA A 81 -0.39 -1.16 4.84
N VAL A 82 -1.37 -0.57 5.51
CA VAL A 82 -1.91 -1.10 6.76
C VAL A 82 -3.42 -1.29 6.64
N GLY A 83 -3.84 -2.53 6.60
CA GLY A 83 -5.24 -2.93 6.40
C GLY A 83 -5.38 -4.02 5.35
N SER A 84 -6.44 -4.81 5.43
CA SER A 84 -6.72 -5.84 4.42
C SER A 84 -6.90 -5.22 3.04
N ALA A 85 -6.22 -5.78 2.03
CA ALA A 85 -6.22 -5.31 0.63
C ALA A 85 -5.85 -3.81 0.45
N SER A 86 -5.07 -3.25 1.37
CA SER A 86 -4.48 -1.92 1.20
C SER A 86 -3.37 -1.96 0.17
N LEU A 87 -3.38 -1.08 -0.86
CA LEU A 87 -2.44 -1.08 -2.00
C LEU A 87 -2.33 -2.44 -2.71
N ASP A 88 -3.38 -3.25 -2.70
CA ASP A 88 -3.38 -4.62 -3.25
C ASP A 88 -2.80 -4.68 -4.68
N LYS A 89 -3.22 -3.77 -5.57
CA LYS A 89 -2.85 -3.75 -6.98
C LYS A 89 -1.58 -2.97 -7.32
N ASN A 90 -0.89 -2.42 -6.32
CA ASN A 90 0.35 -1.69 -6.59
C ASN A 90 1.40 -2.63 -7.16
N THR A 91 1.93 -2.33 -8.33
CA THR A 91 3.00 -3.13 -8.96
C THR A 91 4.35 -2.43 -8.87
N THR A 92 4.42 -1.17 -9.26
CA THR A 92 5.67 -0.39 -9.38
C THR A 92 5.62 0.97 -8.71
N GLY A 93 4.46 1.36 -8.16
CA GLY A 93 4.29 2.65 -7.47
C GLY A 93 5.15 2.78 -6.23
N ASN A 94 5.65 3.97 -5.95
CA ASN A 94 6.61 4.24 -4.89
C ASN A 94 6.09 5.27 -3.88
N SER A 95 6.58 5.18 -2.64
CA SER A 95 6.34 6.20 -1.61
C SER A 95 4.85 6.45 -1.33
N ASN A 96 4.01 5.43 -1.46
CA ASN A 96 2.60 5.53 -1.15
C ASN A 96 2.34 5.11 0.31
N THR A 97 1.44 5.82 0.98
CA THR A 97 0.95 5.47 2.32
C THR A 97 -0.54 5.22 2.26
N ALA A 98 -0.96 4.00 2.55
CA ALA A 98 -2.38 3.61 2.58
C ALA A 98 -2.73 2.92 3.91
N VAL A 99 -3.69 3.50 4.62
CA VAL A 99 -4.15 2.98 5.92
C VAL A 99 -5.67 2.81 5.92
N GLY A 100 -6.12 1.58 6.02
CA GLY A 100 -7.53 1.21 6.01
C GLY A 100 -7.81 0.04 5.08
N HIS A 101 -8.92 -0.68 5.32
CA HIS A 101 -9.36 -1.77 4.44
C HIS A 101 -9.58 -1.23 3.02
N SER A 102 -8.96 -1.85 2.02
CA SER A 102 -9.02 -1.48 0.61
C SER A 102 -8.65 0.00 0.32
N SER A 103 -7.85 0.63 1.18
CA SER A 103 -7.30 1.96 0.91
C SER A 103 -6.33 1.91 -0.28
N ALA A 104 -6.49 2.79 -1.26
CA ALA A 104 -5.73 2.83 -2.53
C ALA A 104 -5.67 1.47 -3.26
N TYR A 105 -6.76 0.72 -3.22
CA TYR A 105 -6.83 -0.66 -3.73
C TYR A 105 -6.39 -0.79 -5.19
N SER A 106 -6.88 0.07 -6.07
CA SER A 106 -6.65 -0.02 -7.52
C SER A 106 -5.35 0.64 -8.00
N LEU A 107 -4.58 1.26 -7.10
CA LEU A 107 -3.35 1.97 -7.47
C LEU A 107 -2.31 0.98 -8.00
N THR A 108 -1.87 1.14 -9.24
CA THR A 108 -0.93 0.24 -9.92
C THR A 108 0.50 0.78 -9.96
N SER A 109 0.67 2.01 -10.42
CA SER A 109 2.00 2.63 -10.65
C SER A 109 2.11 4.07 -10.13
N GLY A 110 1.03 4.65 -9.61
CA GLY A 110 1.06 5.98 -9.01
C GLY A 110 1.98 6.08 -7.80
N SER A 111 2.53 7.24 -7.54
CA SER A 111 3.54 7.45 -6.50
C SER A 111 3.24 8.66 -5.61
N SER A 112 3.79 8.63 -4.39
CA SER A 112 3.70 9.74 -3.43
C SER A 112 2.26 10.08 -3.02
N ASN A 113 1.39 9.08 -2.91
CA ASN A 113 0.02 9.27 -2.47
C ASN A 113 -0.13 8.93 -0.97
N VAL A 114 -0.97 9.67 -0.29
CA VAL A 114 -1.45 9.38 1.06
C VAL A 114 -2.94 9.06 1.00
N SER A 115 -3.34 7.88 1.44
CA SER A 115 -4.72 7.43 1.47
C SER A 115 -5.07 6.86 2.83
N MET A 116 -6.04 7.46 3.54
CA MET A 116 -6.43 7.03 4.88
C MET A 116 -7.95 6.92 5.02
N GLY A 117 -8.42 5.72 5.32
CA GLY A 117 -9.85 5.41 5.53
C GLY A 117 -10.29 4.15 4.78
N TRP A 118 -11.45 3.62 5.16
CA TRP A 118 -12.06 2.49 4.45
C TRP A 118 -12.35 2.90 3.00
N LYS A 119 -11.80 2.16 2.03
CA LYS A 119 -11.94 2.45 0.59
C LYS A 119 -11.58 3.91 0.19
N SER A 120 -10.68 4.56 0.93
CA SER A 120 -10.13 5.85 0.50
C SER A 120 -9.27 5.65 -0.75
N ALA A 121 -9.36 6.55 -1.75
CA ALA A 121 -8.67 6.47 -3.04
C ALA A 121 -8.85 5.10 -3.75
N PHE A 122 -10.01 4.47 -3.59
CA PHE A 122 -10.25 3.10 -4.05
C PHE A 122 -10.14 2.94 -5.58
N THR A 123 -10.51 3.97 -6.34
CA THR A 123 -10.57 3.95 -7.81
C THR A 123 -9.32 4.53 -8.50
N VAL A 124 -8.36 5.03 -7.74
CA VAL A 124 -7.12 5.63 -8.31
C VAL A 124 -6.23 4.55 -8.89
N GLU A 125 -5.89 4.64 -10.17
CA GLU A 125 -5.01 3.67 -10.84
C GLU A 125 -3.57 4.15 -10.99
N THR A 126 -3.34 5.39 -11.44
CA THR A 126 -1.99 5.92 -11.75
C THR A 126 -1.73 7.32 -11.17
N GLY A 127 -2.60 7.81 -10.29
CA GLY A 127 -2.50 9.15 -9.69
C GLY A 127 -1.23 9.38 -8.86
N ASN A 128 -0.76 10.62 -8.80
CA ASN A 128 0.45 10.98 -8.07
C ASN A 128 0.26 12.17 -7.13
N ASN A 129 1.00 12.18 -6.02
CA ASN A 129 1.05 13.31 -5.07
C ASN A 129 -0.32 13.69 -4.49
N ASN A 130 -1.22 12.74 -4.32
CA ASN A 130 -2.54 13.00 -3.76
C ASN A 130 -2.58 12.73 -2.25
N VAL A 131 -3.38 13.53 -1.52
CA VAL A 131 -3.71 13.31 -0.11
C VAL A 131 -5.20 13.08 -0.02
N ILE A 132 -5.62 11.84 0.24
CA ILE A 132 -7.02 11.43 0.27
C ILE A 132 -7.34 10.86 1.66
N ILE A 133 -8.14 11.57 2.44
CA ILE A 133 -8.44 11.18 3.83
C ILE A 133 -9.95 11.16 4.06
N GLY A 134 -10.46 10.02 4.42
CA GLY A 134 -11.88 9.79 4.71
C GLY A 134 -12.39 8.48 4.12
N SER A 135 -13.38 7.88 4.75
CA SER A 135 -14.05 6.70 4.23
C SER A 135 -14.68 7.02 2.87
N GLU A 136 -14.44 6.18 1.85
CA GLU A 136 -14.97 6.33 0.48
C GLU A 136 -14.64 7.67 -0.21
N SER A 137 -13.63 8.40 0.28
CA SER A 137 -13.13 9.59 -0.40
C SER A 137 -12.30 9.22 -1.63
N ASN A 138 -12.47 9.96 -2.73
CA ASN A 138 -11.76 9.70 -3.98
C ASN A 138 -11.33 11.01 -4.65
N PRO A 139 -10.30 10.99 -5.49
CA PRO A 139 -9.95 12.16 -6.30
C PRO A 139 -10.98 12.38 -7.42
N SER A 140 -10.79 13.42 -8.23
CA SER A 140 -11.74 13.83 -9.27
C SER A 140 -11.85 12.88 -10.45
N THR A 141 -10.85 12.03 -10.67
CA THR A 141 -10.79 11.05 -11.76
C THR A 141 -10.20 9.74 -11.27
N ASP A 142 -10.60 8.64 -11.87
CA ASP A 142 -10.16 7.30 -11.50
C ASP A 142 -8.73 6.97 -11.99
N GLY A 143 -8.27 7.62 -13.07
CA GLY A 143 -6.98 7.40 -13.67
C GLY A 143 -5.86 8.24 -13.04
N GLY A 144 -5.36 9.22 -13.75
CA GLY A 144 -4.12 9.96 -13.48
C GLY A 144 -4.25 11.21 -12.59
N SER A 145 -5.12 11.25 -11.59
CA SER A 145 -5.26 12.40 -10.67
C SER A 145 -3.94 12.85 -10.07
N THR A 146 -3.67 14.17 -10.05
CA THR A 146 -2.39 14.68 -9.58
C THR A 146 -2.54 15.87 -8.63
N ASN A 147 -1.79 15.80 -7.51
CA ASN A 147 -1.68 16.89 -6.53
C ASN A 147 -3.04 17.37 -6.01
N GLN A 148 -3.91 16.45 -5.64
CA GLN A 148 -5.19 16.75 -5.03
C GLN A 148 -5.13 16.52 -3.53
N ILE A 149 -5.77 17.39 -2.74
CA ILE A 149 -6.06 17.18 -1.33
C ILE A 149 -7.56 16.99 -1.19
N VAL A 150 -7.99 15.80 -0.78
CA VAL A 150 -9.41 15.45 -0.61
C VAL A 150 -9.62 14.94 0.81
N ILE A 151 -10.38 15.66 1.62
CA ILE A 151 -10.61 15.32 3.03
C ILE A 151 -12.10 15.30 3.33
N GLY A 152 -12.58 14.20 3.87
CA GLY A 152 -13.97 14.02 4.31
C GLY A 152 -14.59 12.72 3.81
N GLN A 153 -15.56 12.19 4.54
CA GLN A 153 -16.27 10.97 4.18
C GLN A 153 -17.05 11.18 2.87
N GLY A 154 -16.92 10.24 1.92
CA GLY A 154 -17.61 10.30 0.61
C GLY A 154 -17.28 11.53 -0.24
N THR A 155 -16.19 12.24 0.09
CA THR A 155 -15.78 13.44 -0.64
C THR A 155 -15.10 13.06 -1.96
N THR A 156 -15.49 13.71 -3.05
CA THR A 156 -14.83 13.57 -4.34
C THR A 156 -14.08 14.86 -4.70
N GLY A 157 -12.82 14.72 -5.10
CA GLY A 157 -11.98 15.82 -5.57
C GLY A 157 -12.61 16.57 -6.75
N LYS A 158 -12.14 17.79 -7.00
CA LYS A 158 -12.71 18.65 -8.06
C LYS A 158 -11.77 18.85 -9.25
N GLY A 159 -10.55 18.42 -9.17
CA GLY A 159 -9.54 18.52 -10.23
C GLY A 159 -8.12 18.55 -9.69
N ASP A 160 -7.15 18.45 -10.57
CA ASP A 160 -5.74 18.50 -10.23
C ASP A 160 -5.35 19.86 -9.64
N ASN A 161 -4.37 19.83 -8.73
CA ASN A 161 -3.88 20.98 -8.00
C ASN A 161 -4.96 21.68 -7.14
N MET A 162 -5.98 20.95 -6.69
CA MET A 162 -7.09 21.50 -5.91
C MET A 162 -7.17 20.86 -4.52
N VAL A 163 -7.70 21.65 -3.59
CA VAL A 163 -8.09 21.20 -2.25
C VAL A 163 -9.62 21.09 -2.19
N THR A 164 -10.12 19.93 -1.81
CA THR A 164 -11.53 19.68 -1.57
C THR A 164 -11.69 19.12 -0.16
N ILE A 165 -12.39 19.85 0.71
CA ILE A 165 -12.66 19.43 2.07
C ILE A 165 -14.16 19.36 2.29
N GLY A 166 -14.64 18.18 2.65
CA GLY A 166 -16.06 17.92 2.87
C GLY A 166 -16.85 17.63 1.61
N ASN A 167 -17.97 16.97 1.79
CA ASN A 167 -19.00 16.71 0.80
C ASN A 167 -20.13 17.74 0.90
N GLY A 168 -21.22 17.57 0.13
CA GLY A 168 -22.38 18.46 0.14
C GLY A 168 -23.17 18.52 1.47
N ASP A 169 -22.86 17.63 2.42
CA ASP A 169 -23.53 17.56 3.73
C ASP A 169 -22.85 18.46 4.77
N ILE A 170 -21.65 18.97 4.49
CA ILE A 170 -20.97 19.91 5.36
C ILE A 170 -21.56 21.30 5.20
N THR A 171 -22.34 21.72 6.19
CA THR A 171 -23.09 22.97 6.16
C THR A 171 -22.41 24.13 6.88
N ASN A 172 -21.32 23.87 7.62
CA ASN A 172 -20.62 24.91 8.40
C ASN A 172 -19.10 24.81 8.24
N TRP A 173 -18.52 25.90 7.78
CA TRP A 173 -17.09 26.21 7.90
C TRP A 173 -16.94 27.35 8.92
N THR A 174 -16.39 27.05 10.10
CA THR A 174 -15.96 28.10 11.04
C THR A 174 -14.48 28.32 10.86
N ALA A 175 -14.12 29.52 10.45
CA ALA A 175 -12.74 29.97 10.40
C ALA A 175 -12.28 30.46 11.79
#